data_62ffe77e8cc0f8b6052441eb5638bb2f
#
_entry.id   62ffe77e8cc0f8b6052441eb5638bb2f
#
_cell.length_a   1.000
_cell.length_b   1.000
_cell.length_c   1.000
_cell.angle_alpha   90.00
_cell.angle_beta   90.00
_cell.angle_gamma   90.00
#
_symmetry.space_group_name_H-M   'P 1'
#
loop_
_entity.id
_entity.type
_entity.pdbx_description
1 polymer ?
#
loop_
_entity_poly.entity_id
_entity_poly.type
_entity_poly.pdbx_seq_one_letter_code
_entity_poly.pdbx_strand_id
1 'polypeptide(L)'
;LPPARQGRRAHRRALPPLARGLALRPARPRRRADLAPATYALSRVLEAHPGPFRCVHLIKSCREEFHGLLTRWIELLAAKGILELVILNSCCPFDVILPCTFFGMATLTRLHLGSWKFPDTAGLPRSASFPKLRELGLCNILVESRDLDFILDRSPVLETLSVEGNFFTLRLRLVSQSLRCVQIIGSFFEEIFVVNAPRLERLINLEGWTHDSSCTKVKIGHAPKLRLLAYSELDPGNQVLEVGNTVIKAGTRVSPRTMVPSVRILALEVRFGVRNDAKIIPNVLRCFPNVETLHIKSGKPDQSTGKLNLKFWHESGTIECIRSRIKLLVFHDFRGGRSELAFLKYFFESALVLKEVSIRLSAGFTSAEEVHSKVASLGSRKRASETPIVRVTGWSDPQGGFIQSFKRGSEFSLQGPFANY
;
A
#
# COMPACT_ATOMS: atom_id res chain seq x y z
N LEU A 1 -60.37 14.50 3.11
CA LEU A 1 -59.31 14.51 2.10
C LEU A 1 -57.97 14.66 2.80
N PRO A 2 -57.07 13.65 2.81
CA PRO A 2 -55.73 13.77 3.36
C PRO A 2 -54.74 14.38 2.32
N PRO A 3 -53.68 15.08 2.74
CA PRO A 3 -52.76 15.75 1.84
C PRO A 3 -51.76 14.78 1.22
N ALA A 4 -51.36 15.11 0.01
CA ALA A 4 -50.52 14.38 -0.90
C ALA A 4 -49.13 14.07 -0.29
N ARG A 5 -48.66 12.81 -0.48
CA ARG A 5 -47.28 12.36 -0.23
C ARG A 5 -46.34 13.04 -1.22
N GLN A 6 -45.49 13.92 -0.73
CA GLN A 6 -44.34 14.44 -1.47
C GLN A 6 -43.32 13.32 -1.68
N GLY A 7 -43.04 13.02 -2.95
CA GLY A 7 -42.01 12.05 -3.38
C GLY A 7 -40.61 12.47 -2.92
N ARG A 8 -39.93 11.58 -2.21
CA ARG A 8 -38.50 11.71 -1.93
C ARG A 8 -37.73 11.58 -3.26
N ARG A 9 -37.25 12.72 -3.74
CA ARG A 9 -36.21 12.72 -4.79
C ARG A 9 -34.95 12.05 -4.24
N ALA A 10 -34.59 10.90 -4.81
CA ALA A 10 -33.29 10.29 -4.62
C ALA A 10 -32.23 11.25 -5.15
N HIS A 11 -31.49 11.90 -4.26
CA HIS A 11 -30.28 12.59 -4.63
C HIS A 11 -29.27 11.53 -5.10
N ARG A 12 -29.09 11.44 -6.43
CA ARG A 12 -27.88 10.84 -7.00
C ARG A 12 -26.70 11.66 -6.49
N ARG A 13 -26.04 11.18 -5.44
CA ARG A 13 -24.73 11.67 -5.05
C ARG A 13 -23.80 11.43 -6.24
N ALA A 14 -23.32 12.50 -6.83
CA ALA A 14 -22.21 12.45 -7.78
C ALA A 14 -21.03 11.76 -7.10
N LEU A 15 -20.46 10.77 -7.79
CA LEU A 15 -19.21 10.15 -7.38
C LEU A 15 -18.16 11.26 -7.17
N PRO A 16 -17.41 11.24 -6.08
CA PRO A 16 -16.33 12.20 -5.89
C PRO A 16 -15.33 12.07 -7.05
N PRO A 17 -14.72 13.17 -7.50
CA PRO A 17 -13.74 13.12 -8.57
C PRO A 17 -12.63 12.17 -8.16
N LEU A 18 -12.38 11.14 -8.99
CA LEU A 18 -11.26 10.21 -8.90
C LEU A 18 -10.02 10.98 -8.48
N ALA A 19 -9.42 10.53 -7.37
CA ALA A 19 -8.21 11.10 -6.84
C ALA A 19 -7.21 11.30 -7.98
N ARG A 20 -6.73 12.52 -8.13
CA ARG A 20 -5.66 12.91 -9.05
C ARG A 20 -4.37 12.23 -8.63
N GLY A 21 -4.15 11.01 -9.12
CA GLY A 21 -2.96 10.22 -8.79
C GLY A 21 -2.45 9.37 -9.93
N LEU A 22 -3.28 9.12 -10.95
CA LEU A 22 -2.89 8.39 -12.17
C LEU A 22 -3.46 9.14 -13.36
N ALA A 23 -2.86 10.29 -13.69
CA ALA A 23 -3.04 10.88 -15.00
C ALA A 23 -2.27 10.02 -16.02
N LEU A 24 -2.84 8.85 -16.36
CA LEU A 24 -2.63 8.29 -17.67
C LEU A 24 -3.11 9.36 -18.64
N ARG A 25 -2.20 10.13 -19.26
CA ARG A 25 -2.54 10.90 -20.45
C ARG A 25 -3.23 9.91 -21.38
N PRO A 26 -4.49 10.14 -21.77
CA PRO A 26 -5.13 9.28 -22.73
C PRO A 26 -4.26 9.37 -23.99
N ALA A 27 -3.60 8.27 -24.34
CA ALA A 27 -3.03 8.14 -25.64
C ALA A 27 -4.20 8.41 -26.60
N ARG A 28 -4.04 9.37 -27.52
CA ARG A 28 -5.05 9.68 -28.54
C ARG A 28 -5.59 8.37 -29.08
N PRO A 29 -6.91 8.17 -29.18
CA PRO A 29 -7.47 6.92 -29.66
C PRO A 29 -6.92 6.67 -31.06
N ARG A 30 -5.95 5.75 -31.18
CA ARG A 30 -5.46 5.29 -32.46
C ARG A 30 -6.62 4.64 -33.18
N ARG A 31 -6.84 5.03 -34.40
CA ARG A 31 -7.93 4.52 -35.25
C ARG A 31 -7.87 2.99 -35.32
N ARG A 32 -9.03 2.34 -35.42
CA ARG A 32 -9.20 0.86 -35.47
C ARG A 32 -8.28 0.16 -36.48
N ALA A 33 -7.94 0.85 -37.59
CA ALA A 33 -7.04 0.36 -38.65
C ALA A 33 -5.57 0.19 -38.24
N ASP A 34 -5.09 0.92 -37.17
CA ASP A 34 -3.68 0.93 -36.83
C ASP A 34 -3.29 -0.19 -35.84
N LEU A 35 -4.26 -0.87 -35.23
CA LEU A 35 -4.03 -1.91 -34.20
C LEU A 35 -3.77 -3.29 -34.81
N ALA A 36 -4.44 -3.63 -35.93
CA ALA A 36 -4.29 -4.92 -36.58
C ALA A 36 -2.85 -5.19 -37.07
N PRO A 37 -2.18 -4.26 -37.78
CA PRO A 37 -0.81 -4.49 -38.27
C PRO A 37 0.18 -4.73 -37.17
N ALA A 38 0.11 -3.96 -36.06
CA ALA A 38 1.02 -4.10 -34.94
C ALA A 38 0.82 -5.43 -34.18
N THR A 39 -0.41 -5.93 -34.11
CA THR A 39 -0.74 -7.20 -33.47
C THR A 39 -0.21 -8.38 -34.28
N TYR A 40 -0.37 -8.36 -35.62
CA TYR A 40 0.20 -9.38 -36.48
C TYR A 40 1.72 -9.33 -36.51
N ALA A 41 2.33 -8.15 -36.47
CA ALA A 41 3.78 -8.01 -36.39
C ALA A 41 4.32 -8.65 -35.10
N LEU A 42 3.65 -8.42 -33.95
CA LEU A 42 4.03 -9.04 -32.69
C LEU A 42 3.93 -10.57 -32.75
N SER A 43 2.82 -11.12 -33.31
CA SER A 43 2.68 -12.57 -33.50
C SER A 43 3.85 -13.15 -34.28
N ARG A 44 4.18 -12.53 -35.41
CA ARG A 44 5.34 -12.96 -36.24
C ARG A 44 6.67 -12.92 -35.51
N VAL A 45 6.90 -11.86 -34.70
CA VAL A 45 8.11 -11.74 -33.90
C VAL A 45 8.17 -12.86 -32.86
N LEU A 46 7.08 -13.11 -32.13
CA LEU A 46 7.02 -14.16 -31.12
C LEU A 46 7.19 -15.56 -31.73
N GLU A 47 6.67 -15.80 -32.94
CA GLU A 47 6.80 -17.06 -33.65
C GLU A 47 8.22 -17.26 -34.19
N ALA A 48 8.77 -16.25 -34.87
CA ALA A 48 10.06 -16.32 -35.56
C ALA A 48 11.27 -16.30 -34.62
N HIS A 49 11.15 -15.71 -33.44
CA HIS A 49 12.27 -15.64 -32.51
C HIS A 49 12.64 -17.03 -31.99
N PRO A 50 13.89 -17.45 -32.05
CA PRO A 50 14.28 -18.81 -31.65
C PRO A 50 14.12 -19.07 -30.13
N GLY A 51 14.00 -18.02 -29.29
CA GLY A 51 13.94 -18.09 -27.80
C GLY A 51 15.29 -18.34 -27.18
N PRO A 52 15.41 -18.49 -25.84
CA PRO A 52 14.37 -18.14 -24.88
C PRO A 52 14.17 -16.62 -24.74
N PHE A 53 12.97 -16.19 -24.35
CA PHE A 53 12.75 -14.78 -23.97
C PHE A 53 13.10 -14.57 -22.50
N ARG A 54 13.93 -13.58 -22.22
CA ARG A 54 14.21 -13.21 -20.83
C ARG A 54 13.10 -12.35 -20.23
N CYS A 55 12.71 -11.31 -20.94
CA CYS A 55 11.71 -10.34 -20.47
C CYS A 55 10.83 -9.90 -21.62
N VAL A 56 9.51 -9.90 -21.40
CA VAL A 56 8.52 -9.44 -22.37
C VAL A 56 7.51 -8.52 -21.69
N HIS A 57 7.31 -7.34 -22.26
CA HIS A 57 6.30 -6.38 -21.84
C HIS A 57 5.23 -6.25 -22.90
N LEU A 58 4.04 -6.74 -22.61
CA LEU A 58 2.84 -6.63 -23.46
C LEU A 58 1.95 -5.53 -22.89
N ILE A 59 2.13 -4.31 -23.38
CA ILE A 59 1.34 -3.15 -22.95
C ILE A 59 0.43 -2.79 -24.12
N LYS A 60 -0.84 -3.18 -24.06
CA LYS A 60 -1.78 -2.99 -25.14
C LYS A 60 -3.22 -2.90 -24.67
N SER A 61 -4.03 -2.21 -25.48
CA SER A 61 -5.48 -2.29 -25.40
C SER A 61 -5.95 -3.63 -25.98
N CYS A 62 -6.20 -4.61 -25.14
CA CYS A 62 -6.78 -5.88 -25.53
C CYS A 62 -8.31 -5.80 -25.42
N ARG A 63 -9.01 -6.11 -26.50
CA ARG A 63 -10.45 -6.35 -26.53
C ARG A 63 -10.69 -7.86 -26.61
N GLU A 64 -11.91 -8.29 -26.33
CA GLU A 64 -12.29 -9.71 -26.44
C GLU A 64 -11.90 -10.35 -27.79
N GLU A 65 -11.95 -9.58 -28.88
CA GLU A 65 -11.55 -10.00 -30.24
C GLU A 65 -10.10 -10.54 -30.30
N PHE A 66 -9.25 -10.15 -29.35
CA PHE A 66 -7.83 -10.57 -29.30
C PHE A 66 -7.54 -11.68 -28.28
N HIS A 67 -8.57 -12.20 -27.59
CA HIS A 67 -8.38 -13.22 -26.57
C HIS A 67 -7.66 -14.49 -27.12
N GLY A 68 -8.06 -14.96 -28.29
CA GLY A 68 -7.40 -16.11 -28.93
C GLY A 68 -5.93 -15.86 -29.28
N LEU A 69 -5.60 -14.63 -29.73
CA LEU A 69 -4.21 -14.25 -30.00
C LEU A 69 -3.38 -14.14 -28.71
N LEU A 70 -3.95 -13.58 -27.65
CA LEU A 70 -3.29 -13.52 -26.35
C LEU A 70 -3.01 -14.91 -25.81
N THR A 71 -3.97 -15.83 -25.90
CA THR A 71 -3.78 -17.24 -25.53
C THR A 71 -2.58 -17.84 -26.27
N ARG A 72 -2.54 -17.68 -27.60
CA ARG A 72 -1.43 -18.17 -28.43
C ARG A 72 -0.08 -17.53 -28.03
N TRP A 73 -0.04 -16.23 -27.76
CA TRP A 73 1.20 -15.57 -27.31
C TRP A 73 1.67 -16.12 -25.97
N ILE A 74 0.76 -16.34 -25.04
CA ILE A 74 1.05 -16.92 -23.73
C ILE A 74 1.63 -18.33 -23.90
N GLU A 75 1.05 -19.16 -24.75
CA GLU A 75 1.53 -20.50 -25.05
C GLU A 75 2.94 -20.49 -25.69
N LEU A 76 3.16 -19.60 -26.66
CA LEU A 76 4.48 -19.41 -27.27
C LEU A 76 5.54 -18.97 -26.25
N LEU A 77 5.20 -18.02 -25.38
CA LEU A 77 6.09 -17.53 -24.33
C LEU A 77 6.38 -18.62 -23.29
N ALA A 78 5.39 -19.42 -22.92
CA ALA A 78 5.56 -20.57 -22.05
C ALA A 78 6.51 -21.60 -22.66
N ALA A 79 6.28 -21.98 -23.91
CA ALA A 79 7.11 -22.93 -24.65
C ALA A 79 8.57 -22.45 -24.81
N LYS A 80 8.78 -21.14 -24.93
CA LYS A 80 10.11 -20.51 -25.07
C LYS A 80 10.76 -20.15 -23.73
N GLY A 81 10.17 -20.54 -22.60
CA GLY A 81 10.80 -20.44 -21.28
C GLY A 81 10.97 -19.01 -20.77
N ILE A 82 9.93 -18.18 -20.90
CA ILE A 82 9.92 -16.79 -20.41
C ILE A 82 10.24 -16.70 -18.90
N LEU A 83 11.08 -15.73 -18.52
CA LEU A 83 11.45 -15.49 -17.11
C LEU A 83 10.69 -14.32 -16.49
N GLU A 84 10.47 -13.24 -17.23
CA GLU A 84 9.83 -12.03 -16.75
C GLU A 84 8.73 -11.60 -17.72
N LEU A 85 7.49 -11.48 -17.23
CA LEU A 85 6.33 -11.13 -18.05
C LEU A 85 5.55 -9.99 -17.41
N VAL A 86 5.32 -8.94 -18.18
CA VAL A 86 4.41 -7.84 -17.83
C VAL A 86 3.30 -7.80 -18.87
N ILE A 87 2.05 -7.97 -18.44
CA ILE A 87 0.88 -7.89 -19.31
C ILE A 87 -0.06 -6.81 -18.77
N LEU A 88 -0.14 -5.69 -19.46
CA LEU A 88 -1.00 -4.57 -19.12
C LEU A 88 -2.06 -4.34 -20.18
N ASN A 89 -3.33 -4.36 -19.77
CA ASN A 89 -4.44 -3.97 -20.62
C ASN A 89 -4.76 -2.48 -20.41
N SER A 90 -4.61 -1.66 -21.43
CA SER A 90 -4.92 -0.23 -21.37
C SER A 90 -6.36 0.12 -21.74
N CYS A 91 -7.21 -0.87 -21.96
CA CYS A 91 -8.65 -0.66 -22.21
C CYS A 91 -9.49 -0.80 -20.94
N CYS A 92 -10.46 0.07 -20.80
CA CYS A 92 -11.63 -0.16 -19.98
C CYS A 92 -12.76 -0.69 -20.88
N PRO A 93 -13.61 -1.62 -20.43
CA PRO A 93 -13.74 -2.16 -19.08
C PRO A 93 -12.70 -3.25 -18.74
N PHE A 94 -12.50 -3.49 -17.43
CA PHE A 94 -11.55 -4.47 -16.89
C PHE A 94 -12.14 -5.90 -16.84
N ASP A 95 -13.04 -6.24 -17.75
CA ASP A 95 -13.80 -7.50 -17.80
C ASP A 95 -13.17 -8.57 -18.67
N VAL A 96 -12.12 -8.23 -19.42
CA VAL A 96 -11.41 -9.19 -20.26
C VAL A 96 -10.67 -10.18 -19.38
N ILE A 97 -11.03 -11.46 -19.51
CA ILE A 97 -10.48 -12.54 -18.70
C ILE A 97 -9.10 -12.93 -19.21
N LEU A 98 -8.13 -13.12 -18.31
CA LEU A 98 -6.83 -13.69 -18.64
C LEU A 98 -6.98 -15.16 -19.06
N PRO A 99 -6.30 -15.63 -20.11
CA PRO A 99 -6.30 -17.03 -20.48
C PRO A 99 -5.67 -17.91 -19.39
N CYS A 100 -6.31 -19.03 -19.03
CA CYS A 100 -5.77 -19.97 -18.03
C CYS A 100 -4.40 -20.57 -18.40
N THR A 101 -4.03 -20.53 -19.69
CA THR A 101 -2.74 -21.05 -20.19
C THR A 101 -1.52 -20.40 -19.55
N PHE A 102 -1.66 -19.19 -18.97
CA PHE A 102 -0.55 -18.54 -18.26
C PHE A 102 -0.09 -19.32 -17.01
N PHE A 103 -0.91 -20.17 -16.43
CA PHE A 103 -0.51 -21.07 -15.33
C PHE A 103 0.46 -22.16 -15.78
N GLY A 104 0.64 -22.37 -17.08
CA GLY A 104 1.63 -23.27 -17.64
C GLY A 104 3.06 -22.71 -17.71
N MET A 105 3.27 -21.46 -17.32
CA MET A 105 4.57 -20.78 -17.41
C MET A 105 5.51 -21.14 -16.23
N ALA A 106 5.96 -22.38 -16.15
CA ALA A 106 6.77 -22.90 -15.04
C ALA A 106 8.16 -22.23 -14.86
N THR A 107 8.62 -21.47 -15.85
CA THR A 107 9.92 -20.77 -15.82
C THR A 107 9.84 -19.35 -15.28
N LEU A 108 8.65 -18.79 -15.13
CA LEU A 108 8.47 -17.41 -14.66
C LEU A 108 9.08 -17.19 -13.28
N THR A 109 9.87 -16.12 -13.19
CA THR A 109 10.42 -15.58 -11.94
C THR A 109 9.73 -14.29 -11.53
N ARG A 110 9.21 -13.51 -12.52
CA ARG A 110 8.44 -12.28 -12.31
C ARG A 110 7.21 -12.25 -13.20
N LEU A 111 6.08 -11.92 -12.60
CA LEU A 111 4.80 -11.76 -13.29
C LEU A 111 4.12 -10.49 -12.82
N HIS A 112 3.87 -9.55 -13.74
CA HIS A 112 3.09 -8.35 -13.47
C HIS A 112 1.88 -8.29 -14.39
N LEU A 113 0.71 -8.25 -13.79
CA LEU A 113 -0.57 -8.23 -14.47
C LEU A 113 -1.30 -6.92 -14.15
N GLY A 114 -1.86 -6.28 -15.18
CA GLY A 114 -2.60 -5.03 -14.97
C GLY A 114 -3.86 -4.92 -15.81
N SER A 115 -4.97 -4.54 -15.15
CA SER A 115 -6.28 -4.27 -15.76
C SER A 115 -6.88 -5.47 -16.51
N TRP A 116 -6.95 -6.61 -15.82
CA TRP A 116 -7.56 -7.85 -16.29
C TRP A 116 -8.56 -8.39 -15.28
N LYS A 117 -9.46 -9.23 -15.74
CA LYS A 117 -10.20 -10.15 -14.88
C LYS A 117 -9.38 -11.43 -14.72
N PHE A 118 -9.16 -11.84 -13.46
CA PHE A 118 -8.47 -13.08 -13.17
C PHE A 118 -9.36 -14.28 -13.57
N PRO A 119 -8.80 -15.35 -14.14
CA PRO A 119 -9.59 -16.53 -14.47
C PRO A 119 -10.03 -17.27 -13.23
N ASP A 120 -11.17 -17.99 -13.31
CA ASP A 120 -11.62 -18.83 -12.22
C ASP A 120 -10.61 -19.97 -11.94
N THR A 121 -10.12 -20.02 -10.72
CA THR A 121 -9.13 -21.03 -10.31
C THR A 121 -9.74 -22.34 -9.84
N ALA A 122 -11.07 -22.41 -9.60
CA ALA A 122 -11.73 -23.59 -9.06
C ALA A 122 -11.62 -24.84 -9.96
N GLY A 123 -11.55 -24.64 -11.29
CA GLY A 123 -11.45 -25.72 -12.29
C GLY A 123 -10.02 -26.04 -12.73
N LEU A 124 -9.00 -25.40 -12.16
CA LEU A 124 -7.63 -25.58 -12.64
C LEU A 124 -7.01 -26.91 -12.17
N PRO A 125 -6.19 -27.55 -13.03
CA PRO A 125 -5.53 -28.79 -12.67
C PRO A 125 -4.51 -28.55 -11.54
N ARG A 126 -4.23 -29.61 -10.77
CA ARG A 126 -3.23 -29.56 -9.68
C ARG A 126 -1.83 -29.20 -10.18
N SER A 127 -1.53 -29.40 -11.45
CA SER A 127 -0.27 -29.03 -12.11
C SER A 127 -0.14 -27.53 -12.39
N ALA A 128 -1.24 -26.77 -12.35
CA ALA A 128 -1.23 -25.33 -12.49
C ALA A 128 -0.46 -24.70 -11.31
N SER A 129 0.73 -24.19 -11.57
CA SER A 129 1.61 -23.65 -10.53
C SER A 129 2.71 -22.77 -11.11
N PHE A 130 3.27 -21.93 -10.24
CA PHE A 130 4.43 -21.08 -10.53
C PHE A 130 5.63 -21.46 -9.66
N PRO A 131 6.31 -22.58 -9.96
CA PRO A 131 7.34 -23.15 -9.08
C PRO A 131 8.58 -22.27 -8.89
N LYS A 132 8.80 -21.31 -9.80
CA LYS A 132 9.97 -20.42 -9.77
C LYS A 132 9.61 -18.94 -9.56
N LEU A 133 8.32 -18.63 -9.40
CA LEU A 133 7.85 -17.25 -9.28
C LEU A 133 8.31 -16.63 -7.96
N ARG A 134 9.08 -15.55 -8.05
CA ARG A 134 9.59 -14.79 -6.90
C ARG A 134 8.86 -13.47 -6.69
N GLU A 135 8.35 -12.87 -7.76
CA GLU A 135 7.69 -11.58 -7.71
C GLU A 135 6.37 -11.61 -8.49
N LEU A 136 5.28 -11.27 -7.81
CA LEU A 136 3.94 -11.14 -8.37
C LEU A 136 3.42 -9.73 -8.12
N GLY A 137 3.04 -9.04 -9.19
CA GLY A 137 2.36 -7.75 -9.14
C GLY A 137 0.99 -7.82 -9.81
N LEU A 138 -0.04 -7.41 -9.09
CA LEU A 138 -1.42 -7.35 -9.53
C LEU A 138 -1.91 -5.91 -9.41
N CYS A 139 -2.26 -5.25 -10.52
CA CYS A 139 -2.73 -3.88 -10.49
C CYS A 139 -4.03 -3.73 -11.26
N ASN A 140 -5.04 -3.16 -10.60
CA ASN A 140 -6.40 -3.04 -11.16
C ASN A 140 -6.91 -4.40 -11.70
N ILE A 141 -6.62 -5.48 -11.00
CA ILE A 141 -7.04 -6.84 -11.37
C ILE A 141 -8.35 -7.17 -10.64
N LEU A 142 -9.34 -7.65 -11.40
CA LEU A 142 -10.53 -8.25 -10.83
C LEU A 142 -10.19 -9.67 -10.36
N VAL A 143 -9.89 -9.82 -9.08
CA VAL A 143 -9.47 -11.08 -8.45
C VAL A 143 -10.31 -11.33 -7.20
N GLU A 144 -10.63 -12.58 -6.91
CA GLU A 144 -11.29 -12.98 -5.67
C GLU A 144 -10.29 -13.47 -4.62
N SER A 145 -10.69 -13.50 -3.35
CA SER A 145 -9.81 -13.93 -2.25
C SER A 145 -9.32 -15.38 -2.44
N ARG A 146 -10.18 -16.27 -2.95
CA ARG A 146 -9.80 -17.67 -3.26
C ARG A 146 -8.72 -17.78 -4.34
N ASP A 147 -8.71 -16.85 -5.30
CA ASP A 147 -7.72 -16.86 -6.38
C ASP A 147 -6.36 -16.37 -5.85
N LEU A 148 -6.36 -15.41 -4.92
CA LEU A 148 -5.14 -15.01 -4.21
C LEU A 148 -4.58 -16.17 -3.37
N ASP A 149 -5.43 -16.87 -2.62
CA ASP A 149 -5.02 -18.03 -1.84
C ASP A 149 -4.44 -19.13 -2.76
N PHE A 150 -5.10 -19.40 -3.90
CA PHE A 150 -4.61 -20.34 -4.91
C PHE A 150 -3.22 -19.97 -5.42
N ILE A 151 -3.00 -18.70 -5.80
CA ILE A 151 -1.70 -18.26 -6.31
C ILE A 151 -0.62 -18.41 -5.23
N LEU A 152 -0.90 -18.02 -4.00
CA LEU A 152 0.04 -18.12 -2.90
C LEU A 152 0.45 -19.58 -2.63
N ASP A 153 -0.53 -20.49 -2.60
CA ASP A 153 -0.30 -21.91 -2.41
C ASP A 153 0.52 -22.54 -3.55
N ARG A 154 0.35 -22.02 -4.77
CA ARG A 154 0.99 -22.55 -5.99
C ARG A 154 2.31 -21.85 -6.34
N SER A 155 2.75 -20.90 -5.52
CA SER A 155 4.00 -20.13 -5.71
C SER A 155 4.93 -20.30 -4.50
N PRO A 156 5.53 -21.49 -4.30
CA PRO A 156 6.24 -21.85 -3.07
C PRO A 156 7.51 -21.01 -2.79
N VAL A 157 8.04 -20.35 -3.81
CA VAL A 157 9.25 -19.50 -3.70
C VAL A 157 8.94 -18.00 -3.85
N LEU A 158 7.67 -17.61 -3.75
CA LEU A 158 7.26 -16.22 -3.89
C LEU A 158 7.84 -15.36 -2.76
N GLU A 159 8.61 -14.35 -3.12
CA GLU A 159 9.27 -13.43 -2.18
C GLU A 159 8.53 -12.10 -2.07
N THR A 160 7.92 -11.63 -3.15
CA THR A 160 7.24 -10.33 -3.21
C THR A 160 5.85 -10.47 -3.81
N LEU A 161 4.84 -9.99 -3.08
CA LEU A 161 3.47 -9.81 -3.55
C LEU A 161 3.13 -8.33 -3.52
N SER A 162 2.70 -7.77 -4.66
CA SER A 162 2.16 -6.41 -4.76
C SER A 162 0.74 -6.46 -5.30
N VAL A 163 -0.21 -5.85 -4.58
CA VAL A 163 -1.60 -5.68 -5.02
C VAL A 163 -1.93 -4.20 -5.00
N GLU A 164 -2.31 -3.65 -6.14
CA GLU A 164 -2.53 -2.21 -6.31
C GLU A 164 -3.84 -1.94 -7.04
N GLY A 165 -4.63 -0.99 -6.51
CA GLY A 165 -5.83 -0.48 -7.17
C GLY A 165 -6.96 -1.51 -7.32
N ASN A 166 -7.06 -2.51 -6.45
CA ASN A 166 -8.16 -3.45 -6.49
C ASN A 166 -9.41 -2.84 -5.85
N PHE A 167 -10.51 -2.83 -6.60
CA PHE A 167 -11.79 -2.23 -6.19
C PHE A 167 -12.76 -3.22 -5.53
N PHE A 168 -12.43 -4.50 -5.47
CA PHE A 168 -13.25 -5.51 -4.80
C PHE A 168 -12.72 -5.79 -3.41
N THR A 169 -13.63 -6.11 -2.50
CA THR A 169 -13.27 -6.47 -1.14
C THR A 169 -12.57 -7.82 -1.12
N LEU A 170 -11.32 -7.81 -0.66
CA LEU A 170 -10.49 -9.00 -0.56
C LEU A 170 -10.22 -9.36 0.91
N ARG A 171 -9.91 -10.63 1.11
CA ARG A 171 -9.28 -11.15 2.33
C ARG A 171 -7.94 -11.76 1.94
N LEU A 172 -6.92 -11.46 2.72
CA LEU A 172 -5.57 -11.98 2.50
C LEU A 172 -5.12 -12.76 3.72
N ARG A 173 -4.91 -14.07 3.54
CA ARG A 173 -4.39 -14.95 4.57
C ARG A 173 -2.98 -15.38 4.22
N LEU A 174 -2.00 -14.90 4.96
CA LEU A 174 -0.58 -15.13 4.68
C LEU A 174 -0.05 -16.33 5.46
N VAL A 175 0.11 -17.45 4.75
CA VAL A 175 0.83 -18.64 5.19
C VAL A 175 1.92 -18.91 4.16
N SER A 176 3.15 -18.48 4.41
CA SER A 176 4.23 -18.60 3.43
C SER A 176 5.59 -18.69 4.09
N GLN A 177 6.41 -19.63 3.64
CA GLN A 177 7.80 -19.79 4.09
C GLN A 177 8.80 -18.95 3.28
N SER A 178 8.36 -18.35 2.17
CA SER A 178 9.23 -17.61 1.24
C SER A 178 8.96 -16.12 1.19
N LEU A 179 7.72 -15.66 1.44
CA LEU A 179 7.35 -14.25 1.35
C LEU A 179 8.18 -13.37 2.28
N ARG A 180 8.76 -12.32 1.70
CA ARG A 180 9.55 -11.28 2.36
C ARG A 180 8.86 -9.92 2.32
N CYS A 181 8.13 -9.62 1.26
CA CYS A 181 7.43 -8.35 1.09
C CYS A 181 5.99 -8.57 0.63
N VAL A 182 5.06 -7.95 1.32
CA VAL A 182 3.67 -7.78 0.88
C VAL A 182 3.37 -6.29 0.82
N GLN A 183 2.97 -5.82 -0.35
CA GLN A 183 2.62 -4.44 -0.63
C GLN A 183 1.19 -4.37 -1.14
N ILE A 184 0.36 -3.59 -0.46
CA ILE A 184 -1.04 -3.33 -0.80
C ILE A 184 -1.20 -1.83 -0.88
N ILE A 185 -1.59 -1.31 -2.05
CA ILE A 185 -1.75 0.14 -2.27
C ILE A 185 -3.09 0.39 -2.95
N GLY A 186 -3.89 1.32 -2.41
CA GLY A 186 -5.15 1.73 -3.02
C GLY A 186 -6.11 0.57 -3.27
N SER A 187 -6.12 -0.45 -2.42
CA SER A 187 -6.89 -1.67 -2.60
C SER A 187 -7.78 -1.95 -1.40
N PHE A 188 -8.95 -2.58 -1.65
CA PHE A 188 -9.91 -2.89 -0.61
C PHE A 188 -9.62 -4.26 0.00
N PHE A 189 -9.25 -4.28 1.28
CA PHE A 189 -9.10 -5.51 2.04
C PHE A 189 -9.96 -5.44 3.30
N GLU A 190 -10.84 -6.42 3.49
CA GLU A 190 -11.58 -6.60 4.75
C GLU A 190 -10.65 -7.13 5.86
N GLU A 191 -9.77 -8.08 5.50
CA GLU A 191 -8.83 -8.66 6.44
C GLU A 191 -7.47 -8.95 5.76
N ILE A 192 -6.40 -8.58 6.46
CA ILE A 192 -5.03 -8.96 6.15
C ILE A 192 -4.52 -9.73 7.36
N PHE A 193 -4.45 -11.05 7.27
CA PHE A 193 -4.05 -11.91 8.37
C PHE A 193 -2.70 -12.57 8.09
N VAL A 194 -1.65 -12.13 8.77
CA VAL A 194 -0.35 -12.81 8.79
C VAL A 194 -0.42 -13.95 9.78
N VAL A 195 -0.72 -15.16 9.31
CA VAL A 195 -0.84 -16.36 10.16
C VAL A 195 0.55 -16.90 10.51
N ASN A 196 1.33 -17.20 9.47
CA ASN A 196 2.68 -17.73 9.60
C ASN A 196 3.52 -17.35 8.38
N ALA A 197 4.35 -16.33 8.56
CA ALA A 197 5.25 -15.83 7.52
C ALA A 197 6.63 -15.50 8.13
N PRO A 198 7.45 -16.53 8.46
CA PRO A 198 8.67 -16.35 9.26
C PRO A 198 9.75 -15.55 8.54
N ARG A 199 9.66 -15.39 7.22
CA ARG A 199 10.60 -14.59 6.42
C ARG A 199 10.06 -13.21 6.08
N LEU A 200 8.82 -12.88 6.45
CA LEU A 200 8.21 -11.59 6.13
C LEU A 200 8.98 -10.45 6.79
N GLU A 201 9.54 -9.57 5.99
CA GLU A 201 10.32 -8.40 6.39
C GLU A 201 9.50 -7.11 6.28
N ARG A 202 8.56 -7.06 5.33
CA ARG A 202 7.81 -5.84 5.00
C ARG A 202 6.33 -6.16 4.78
N LEU A 203 5.48 -5.47 5.52
CA LEU A 203 4.04 -5.44 5.31
C LEU A 203 3.61 -3.99 5.11
N ILE A 204 3.16 -3.66 3.92
CA ILE A 204 2.82 -2.31 3.49
C ILE A 204 1.36 -2.31 3.06
N ASN A 205 0.51 -1.56 3.77
CA ASN A 205 -0.88 -1.34 3.42
C ASN A 205 -1.14 0.17 3.44
N LEU A 206 -1.12 0.81 2.28
CA LEU A 206 -1.25 2.25 2.11
C LEU A 206 -2.43 2.60 1.20
N GLU A 207 -3.05 3.76 1.44
CA GLU A 207 -4.14 4.29 0.63
C GLU A 207 -5.32 3.31 0.51
N GLY A 208 -5.54 2.50 1.54
CA GLY A 208 -6.68 1.60 1.61
C GLY A 208 -7.99 2.40 1.57
N TRP A 209 -8.86 2.06 0.62
CA TRP A 209 -10.20 2.62 0.55
C TRP A 209 -11.15 1.66 1.25
N THR A 210 -12.11 2.17 1.97
CA THR A 210 -13.21 1.38 2.53
C THR A 210 -14.51 1.79 1.85
N HIS A 211 -15.24 0.82 1.31
CA HIS A 211 -16.62 1.03 0.92
C HIS A 211 -17.50 0.99 2.17
N ASP A 212 -18.37 1.97 2.31
CA ASP A 212 -19.46 2.01 3.30
C ASP A 212 -19.13 1.34 4.65
N SER A 213 -18.34 2.03 5.48
CA SER A 213 -18.11 1.65 6.88
C SER A 213 -17.47 0.27 7.11
N SER A 214 -16.98 -0.40 6.09
CA SER A 214 -16.25 -1.65 6.26
C SER A 214 -14.86 -1.40 6.84
N CYS A 215 -14.52 -2.14 7.87
CA CYS A 215 -13.28 -1.99 8.61
C CYS A 215 -12.21 -2.94 8.05
N THR A 216 -11.06 -2.42 7.65
CA THR A 216 -9.90 -3.28 7.33
C THR A 216 -9.26 -3.78 8.61
N LYS A 217 -9.23 -5.10 8.80
CA LYS A 217 -8.58 -5.73 9.94
C LYS A 217 -7.19 -6.22 9.56
N VAL A 218 -6.16 -5.67 10.18
CA VAL A 218 -4.78 -6.16 10.04
C VAL A 218 -4.41 -6.96 11.28
N LYS A 219 -4.20 -8.27 11.11
CA LYS A 219 -3.82 -9.18 12.19
C LYS A 219 -2.40 -9.68 11.99
N ILE A 220 -1.54 -9.42 12.98
CA ILE A 220 -0.14 -9.88 12.98
C ILE A 220 -0.02 -11.07 13.92
N GLY A 221 0.16 -12.27 13.35
CA GLY A 221 0.49 -13.50 14.05
C GLY A 221 2.00 -13.75 14.08
N HIS A 222 2.46 -14.83 13.45
CA HIS A 222 3.88 -15.21 13.47
C HIS A 222 4.65 -14.58 12.31
N ALA A 223 5.36 -13.48 12.58
CA ALA A 223 6.23 -12.77 11.64
C ALA A 223 7.49 -12.23 12.33
N PRO A 224 8.41 -13.08 12.80
CA PRO A 224 9.54 -12.70 13.64
C PRO A 224 10.56 -11.80 12.96
N LYS A 225 10.57 -11.74 11.62
CA LYS A 225 11.48 -10.90 10.83
C LYS A 225 10.83 -9.61 10.31
N LEU A 226 9.59 -9.30 10.72
CA LEU A 226 8.89 -8.11 10.28
C LEU A 226 9.62 -6.85 10.75
N ARG A 227 10.25 -6.14 9.83
CA ARG A 227 11.07 -4.95 10.09
C ARG A 227 10.36 -3.66 9.73
N LEU A 228 9.51 -3.68 8.70
CA LEU A 228 8.75 -2.54 8.21
C LEU A 228 7.26 -2.87 8.25
N LEU A 229 6.53 -2.05 8.97
CA LEU A 229 5.06 -2.05 8.95
C LEU A 229 4.58 -0.67 8.52
N ALA A 230 3.89 -0.61 7.39
CA ALA A 230 3.17 0.59 6.98
C ALA A 230 1.68 0.31 7.00
N TYR A 231 0.95 1.21 7.62
CA TYR A 231 -0.46 1.04 7.91
C TYR A 231 -1.22 2.34 7.62
N SER A 232 -2.22 2.26 6.74
CA SER A 232 -3.11 3.40 6.46
C SER A 232 -4.05 3.63 7.62
N GLU A 233 -4.49 4.84 7.78
CA GLU A 233 -5.48 5.35 8.73
C GLU A 233 -5.66 4.61 10.06
N LEU A 234 -5.21 5.23 11.14
CA LEU A 234 -5.58 4.83 12.49
C LEU A 234 -6.98 5.34 12.82
N ASP A 235 -8.00 4.82 12.16
CA ASP A 235 -9.40 5.11 12.46
C ASP A 235 -10.02 3.91 13.20
N PRO A 236 -10.40 4.04 14.48
CA PRO A 236 -11.05 2.97 15.22
C PRO A 236 -12.38 2.49 14.60
N GLY A 237 -12.99 3.30 13.71
CA GLY A 237 -14.19 2.94 12.95
C GLY A 237 -13.90 2.16 11.67
N ASN A 238 -12.74 2.41 11.04
CA ASN A 238 -12.46 1.91 9.69
C ASN A 238 -11.26 0.95 9.62
N GLN A 239 -10.34 0.97 10.59
CA GLN A 239 -9.21 0.04 10.58
C GLN A 239 -8.87 -0.47 11.97
N VAL A 240 -8.65 -1.78 12.09
CA VAL A 240 -8.35 -2.46 13.34
C VAL A 240 -7.00 -3.16 13.23
N LEU A 241 -6.07 -2.76 14.07
CA LEU A 241 -4.80 -3.48 14.26
C LEU A 241 -4.98 -4.51 15.37
N GLU A 242 -4.73 -5.79 15.06
CA GLU A 242 -4.70 -6.88 16.03
C GLU A 242 -3.28 -7.47 16.08
N VAL A 243 -2.69 -7.53 17.27
CA VAL A 243 -1.40 -8.17 17.49
C VAL A 243 -1.60 -9.40 18.38
N GLY A 244 -1.22 -10.57 17.85
CA GLY A 244 -1.59 -11.84 18.48
C GLY A 244 -3.12 -12.01 18.47
N ASN A 245 -3.72 -11.99 19.67
CA ASN A 245 -5.19 -12.07 19.85
C ASN A 245 -5.77 -10.80 20.49
N THR A 246 -5.04 -9.68 20.43
CA THR A 246 -5.44 -8.45 21.10
C THR A 246 -5.64 -7.34 20.09
N VAL A 247 -6.85 -6.81 20.06
CA VAL A 247 -7.20 -5.60 19.30
C VAL A 247 -6.61 -4.38 19.98
N ILE A 248 -5.82 -3.61 19.25
CA ILE A 248 -5.18 -2.40 19.76
C ILE A 248 -6.13 -1.22 19.65
N LYS A 249 -6.57 -0.70 20.78
CA LYS A 249 -7.48 0.46 20.93
C LYS A 249 -6.87 1.49 21.87
N ALA A 250 -7.48 2.67 21.92
CA ALA A 250 -7.17 3.65 22.95
C ALA A 250 -7.40 3.03 24.33
N GLY A 251 -6.40 3.11 25.23
CA GLY A 251 -6.46 2.51 26.56
C GLY A 251 -6.12 1.01 26.65
N THR A 252 -5.82 0.32 25.53
CA THR A 252 -5.37 -1.08 25.57
C THR A 252 -4.09 -1.20 26.39
N ARG A 253 -4.08 -2.13 27.37
CA ARG A 253 -2.86 -2.44 28.10
C ARG A 253 -1.95 -3.29 27.23
N VAL A 254 -0.79 -2.73 26.92
CA VAL A 254 0.24 -3.43 26.14
C VAL A 254 0.96 -4.44 27.02
N SER A 255 1.12 -5.65 26.54
CA SER A 255 1.82 -6.76 27.19
C SER A 255 2.90 -7.32 26.25
N PRO A 256 3.84 -8.14 26.71
CA PRO A 256 4.81 -8.78 25.83
C PRO A 256 4.19 -9.56 24.66
N ARG A 257 2.96 -10.08 24.84
CA ARG A 257 2.24 -10.80 23.78
C ARG A 257 1.64 -9.90 22.71
N THR A 258 1.52 -8.61 22.99
CA THR A 258 1.01 -7.59 22.05
C THR A 258 2.13 -6.75 21.47
N MET A 259 3.38 -7.13 21.66
CA MET A 259 4.55 -6.44 21.13
C MET A 259 5.10 -7.15 19.89
N VAL A 260 5.54 -6.35 18.92
CA VAL A 260 6.27 -6.81 17.72
C VAL A 260 7.65 -6.12 17.72
N PRO A 261 8.60 -6.64 18.52
CA PRO A 261 9.88 -5.97 18.74
C PRO A 261 10.82 -6.01 17.52
N SER A 262 10.49 -6.77 16.49
CA SER A 262 11.24 -6.84 15.23
C SER A 262 11.08 -5.60 14.35
N VAL A 263 9.97 -4.85 14.50
CA VAL A 263 9.68 -3.67 13.67
C VAL A 263 10.65 -2.54 14.01
N ARG A 264 11.31 -2.02 12.98
CA ARG A 264 12.25 -0.89 13.03
C ARG A 264 11.72 0.34 12.32
N ILE A 265 10.91 0.15 11.31
CA ILE A 265 10.29 1.21 10.50
C ILE A 265 8.79 1.07 10.63
N LEU A 266 8.14 2.12 11.13
CA LEU A 266 6.70 2.17 11.28
C LEU A 266 6.16 3.38 10.51
N ALA A 267 5.15 3.16 9.68
CA ALA A 267 4.44 4.24 9.00
C ALA A 267 2.95 4.19 9.37
N LEU A 268 2.42 5.33 9.79
CA LEU A 268 1.05 5.49 10.24
C LEU A 268 0.41 6.69 9.55
N GLU A 269 -0.83 6.54 9.11
CA GLU A 269 -1.66 7.68 8.72
C GLU A 269 -2.58 8.08 9.87
N VAL A 270 -2.60 9.35 10.23
CA VAL A 270 -3.30 9.87 11.40
C VAL A 270 -4.08 11.11 11.05
N ARG A 271 -5.39 11.14 11.29
CA ARG A 271 -6.21 12.34 11.21
C ARG A 271 -6.11 13.13 12.52
N PHE A 272 -5.12 14.01 12.63
CA PHE A 272 -4.90 14.81 13.85
C PHE A 272 -6.06 15.73 14.23
N GLY A 273 -6.97 16.02 13.31
CA GLY A 273 -8.23 16.71 13.57
C GLY A 273 -9.30 15.84 14.23
N VAL A 274 -9.14 14.52 14.24
CA VAL A 274 -10.07 13.56 14.83
C VAL A 274 -9.49 13.03 16.14
N ARG A 275 -10.13 13.43 17.26
CA ARG A 275 -9.59 13.14 18.60
C ARG A 275 -9.41 11.65 18.88
N ASN A 276 -10.33 10.82 18.42
CA ASN A 276 -10.30 9.38 18.69
C ASN A 276 -9.16 8.69 17.94
N ASP A 277 -8.84 9.11 16.71
CA ASP A 277 -7.76 8.54 15.91
C ASP A 277 -6.41 8.83 16.57
N ALA A 278 -6.19 10.06 16.96
CA ALA A 278 -4.92 10.43 17.57
C ALA A 278 -4.72 9.80 18.98
N LYS A 279 -5.81 9.47 19.71
CA LYS A 279 -5.72 8.79 21.01
C LYS A 279 -5.15 7.37 20.96
N ILE A 280 -5.22 6.69 19.81
CA ILE A 280 -4.71 5.33 19.68
C ILE A 280 -3.18 5.30 19.50
N ILE A 281 -2.58 6.39 19.00
CA ILE A 281 -1.14 6.47 18.68
C ILE A 281 -0.23 5.99 19.82
N PRO A 282 -0.41 6.43 21.09
CA PRO A 282 0.43 5.97 22.19
C PRO A 282 0.44 4.45 22.36
N ASN A 283 -0.72 3.82 22.19
CA ASN A 283 -0.85 2.37 22.34
C ASN A 283 -0.24 1.62 21.17
N VAL A 284 -0.45 2.11 19.94
CA VAL A 284 0.19 1.54 18.76
C VAL A 284 1.71 1.62 18.89
N LEU A 285 2.27 2.77 19.25
CA LEU A 285 3.71 2.93 19.42
C LEU A 285 4.28 2.02 20.51
N ARG A 286 3.54 1.77 21.58
CA ARG A 286 3.97 0.82 22.64
C ARG A 286 4.02 -0.63 22.15
N CYS A 287 3.25 -1.01 21.13
CA CYS A 287 3.33 -2.33 20.52
C CYS A 287 4.63 -2.54 19.72
N PHE A 288 5.32 -1.46 19.36
CA PHE A 288 6.54 -1.49 18.55
C PHE A 288 7.73 -0.84 19.27
N PRO A 289 8.27 -1.46 20.32
CA PRO A 289 9.23 -0.84 21.24
C PRO A 289 10.57 -0.47 20.59
N ASN A 290 10.91 -1.08 19.45
CA ASN A 290 12.22 -0.92 18.81
C ASN A 290 12.18 -0.10 17.51
N VAL A 291 11.15 0.70 17.30
CA VAL A 291 11.06 1.57 16.12
C VAL A 291 12.17 2.61 16.12
N GLU A 292 12.94 2.67 15.04
CA GLU A 292 14.03 3.62 14.81
C GLU A 292 13.64 4.74 13.83
N THR A 293 12.74 4.43 12.90
CA THR A 293 12.20 5.38 11.93
C THR A 293 10.69 5.39 12.02
N LEU A 294 10.12 6.56 12.24
CA LEU A 294 8.68 6.75 12.30
C LEU A 294 8.24 7.68 11.16
N HIS A 295 7.38 7.17 10.30
CA HIS A 295 6.67 7.95 9.29
C HIS A 295 5.25 8.24 9.79
N ILE A 296 4.87 9.50 9.81
CA ILE A 296 3.52 9.95 10.11
C ILE A 296 2.98 10.67 8.88
N LYS A 297 1.87 10.21 8.32
CA LYS A 297 1.13 10.92 7.29
C LYS A 297 -0.08 11.57 7.92
N SER A 298 -0.24 12.88 7.72
CA SER A 298 -1.40 13.62 8.25
C SER A 298 -2.60 13.46 7.32
N GLY A 299 -3.52 12.59 7.70
CA GLY A 299 -4.79 12.41 7.00
C GLY A 299 -5.66 13.68 7.04
N LYS A 300 -6.42 13.95 5.98
CA LYS A 300 -7.37 15.05 5.91
C LYS A 300 -8.65 14.62 6.60
N PRO A 301 -9.08 15.26 7.71
CA PRO A 301 -10.36 14.94 8.33
C PRO A 301 -11.50 15.53 7.50
N ASP A 302 -12.56 14.77 7.31
CA ASP A 302 -13.80 15.29 6.71
C ASP A 302 -14.48 16.30 7.65
N GLN A 303 -14.42 16.02 8.95
CA GLN A 303 -14.89 16.92 10.01
C GLN A 303 -13.91 16.87 11.20
N SER A 304 -13.58 18.04 11.74
CA SER A 304 -12.75 18.11 12.94
C SER A 304 -13.60 17.87 14.18
N THR A 305 -13.31 16.82 14.95
CA THR A 305 -14.05 16.47 16.19
C THR A 305 -13.37 16.99 17.47
N GLY A 306 -12.27 17.70 17.34
CA GLY A 306 -11.57 18.29 18.48
C GLY A 306 -10.07 18.42 18.28
N LYS A 307 -9.46 19.23 19.16
CA LYS A 307 -8.01 19.49 19.11
C LYS A 307 -7.34 18.76 20.25
N LEU A 308 -6.25 18.06 19.98
CA LEU A 308 -5.37 17.52 21.00
C LEU A 308 -4.29 18.53 21.32
N ASN A 309 -4.14 18.82 22.60
CA ASN A 309 -3.12 19.73 23.10
C ASN A 309 -1.88 18.94 23.61
N LEU A 310 -0.84 19.65 23.95
CA LEU A 310 0.39 19.08 24.49
C LEU A 310 0.15 18.28 25.79
N LYS A 311 -0.80 18.74 26.64
CA LYS A 311 -1.15 18.09 27.91
C LYS A 311 -1.63 16.65 27.70
N PHE A 312 -2.45 16.40 26.66
CA PHE A 312 -2.88 15.04 26.31
C PHE A 312 -1.69 14.10 26.04
N TRP A 313 -0.67 14.57 25.30
CA TRP A 313 0.49 13.75 24.97
C TRP A 313 1.32 13.43 26.22
N HIS A 314 1.50 14.38 27.12
CA HIS A 314 2.19 14.14 28.40
C HIS A 314 1.42 13.20 29.32
N GLU A 315 0.08 13.36 29.40
CA GLU A 315 -0.79 12.49 30.19
C GLU A 315 -0.85 11.05 29.66
N SER A 316 -0.56 10.85 28.39
CA SER A 316 -0.46 9.51 27.79
C SER A 316 0.70 8.69 28.37
N GLY A 317 1.59 9.30 29.15
CA GLY A 317 2.74 8.67 29.77
C GLY A 317 3.89 8.39 28.82
N THR A 318 4.95 7.84 29.31
CA THR A 318 6.18 7.59 28.55
C THR A 318 5.95 6.56 27.45
N ILE A 319 6.41 6.89 26.24
CA ILE A 319 6.45 6.00 25.09
C ILE A 319 7.92 5.69 24.81
N GLU A 320 8.36 4.50 25.19
CA GLU A 320 9.78 4.14 25.23
C GLU A 320 10.47 4.25 23.88
N CYS A 321 9.81 3.85 22.78
CA CYS A 321 10.41 3.99 21.45
C CYS A 321 10.64 5.45 21.05
N ILE A 322 9.76 6.38 21.42
CA ILE A 322 9.99 7.82 21.21
C ILE A 322 11.18 8.27 22.04
N ARG A 323 11.22 7.88 23.32
CA ARG A 323 12.25 8.33 24.23
C ARG A 323 13.65 7.86 23.83
N SER A 324 13.80 6.57 23.51
CA SER A 324 15.13 5.95 23.47
C SER A 324 15.50 5.27 22.16
N ARG A 325 14.62 5.22 21.15
CA ARG A 325 14.87 4.45 19.93
C ARG A 325 14.73 5.24 18.64
N ILE A 326 13.72 6.12 18.52
CA ILE A 326 13.45 6.82 17.25
C ILE A 326 14.53 7.86 16.98
N LYS A 327 15.24 7.66 15.87
CA LYS A 327 16.32 8.51 15.36
C LYS A 327 15.83 9.43 14.24
N LEU A 328 14.84 8.99 13.46
CA LEU A 328 14.27 9.72 12.34
C LEU A 328 12.75 9.78 12.46
N LEU A 329 12.20 10.99 12.41
CA LEU A 329 10.79 11.26 12.25
C LEU A 329 10.56 11.87 10.87
N VAL A 330 9.72 11.25 10.06
CA VAL A 330 9.26 11.79 8.77
C VAL A 330 7.78 12.11 8.86
N PHE A 331 7.44 13.37 8.70
CA PHE A 331 6.07 13.85 8.75
C PHE A 331 5.60 14.19 7.34
N HIS A 332 4.65 13.44 6.80
CA HIS A 332 4.09 13.62 5.46
C HIS A 332 2.78 14.40 5.51
N ASP A 333 2.48 15.13 4.45
CA ASP A 333 1.25 15.92 4.29
C ASP A 333 0.97 16.88 5.47
N PHE A 334 2.05 17.44 6.01
CA PHE A 334 1.97 18.36 7.14
C PHE A 334 1.22 19.64 6.77
N ARG A 335 0.25 20.04 7.61
CA ARG A 335 -0.60 21.22 7.40
C ARG A 335 -0.39 22.32 8.43
N GLY A 336 0.50 22.14 9.39
CA GLY A 336 0.75 23.13 10.45
C GLY A 336 -0.41 23.29 11.45
N GLY A 337 -1.29 22.30 11.52
CA GLY A 337 -2.42 22.29 12.44
C GLY A 337 -2.00 22.28 13.91
N ARG A 338 -2.82 22.84 14.82
CA ARG A 338 -2.48 22.91 16.25
C ARG A 338 -2.21 21.54 16.88
N SER A 339 -2.93 20.49 16.47
CA SER A 339 -2.72 19.13 16.98
C SER A 339 -1.44 18.51 16.45
N GLU A 340 -1.09 18.77 15.18
CA GLU A 340 0.19 18.34 14.58
C GLU A 340 1.38 19.02 15.29
N LEU A 341 1.30 20.33 15.50
CA LEU A 341 2.32 21.08 16.23
C LEU A 341 2.45 20.62 17.71
N ALA A 342 1.33 20.27 18.36
CA ALA A 342 1.34 19.74 19.71
C ALA A 342 2.03 18.36 19.77
N PHE A 343 1.78 17.50 18.79
CA PHE A 343 2.47 16.22 18.65
C PHE A 343 3.98 16.39 18.40
N LEU A 344 4.36 17.26 17.46
CA LEU A 344 5.77 17.55 17.20
C LEU A 344 6.48 18.10 18.44
N LYS A 345 5.83 19.03 19.15
CA LYS A 345 6.39 19.58 20.40
C LYS A 345 6.60 18.50 21.45
N TYR A 346 5.61 17.65 21.69
CA TYR A 346 5.76 16.49 22.60
C TYR A 346 6.91 15.59 22.16
N PHE A 347 7.04 15.34 20.85
CA PHE A 347 8.11 14.51 20.31
C PHE A 347 9.48 15.11 20.57
N PHE A 348 9.65 16.40 20.32
CA PHE A 348 10.89 17.12 20.62
C PHE A 348 11.23 17.12 22.11
N GLU A 349 10.24 17.23 23.00
CA GLU A 349 10.45 17.23 24.44
C GLU A 349 10.77 15.83 25.00
N SER A 350 10.27 14.77 24.36
CA SER A 350 10.37 13.40 24.85
C SER A 350 11.52 12.59 24.26
N ALA A 351 11.91 12.86 23.01
CA ALA A 351 12.88 12.06 22.28
C ALA A 351 14.32 12.45 22.63
N LEU A 352 15.10 11.50 23.20
CA LEU A 352 16.48 11.74 23.63
C LEU A 352 17.51 11.45 22.53
N VAL A 353 17.17 10.56 21.56
CA VAL A 353 18.10 10.06 20.53
C VAL A 353 17.74 10.51 19.12
N LEU A 354 16.79 11.43 19.00
CA LEU A 354 16.31 11.94 17.72
C LEU A 354 17.42 12.72 17.00
N LYS A 355 17.75 12.29 15.79
CA LYS A 355 18.80 12.90 14.95
C LYS A 355 18.23 13.81 13.88
N GLU A 356 17.10 13.42 13.30
CA GLU A 356 16.53 14.14 12.15
C GLU A 356 14.99 14.15 12.21
N VAL A 357 14.43 15.29 11.81
CA VAL A 357 12.99 15.47 11.54
C VAL A 357 12.82 15.98 10.13
N SER A 358 12.22 15.19 9.28
CA SER A 358 11.89 15.56 7.90
C SER A 358 10.40 15.87 7.80
N ILE A 359 10.03 17.06 7.39
CA ILE A 359 8.65 17.50 7.23
C ILE A 359 8.39 17.75 5.75
N ARG A 360 7.39 17.03 5.21
CA ARG A 360 6.90 17.21 3.86
C ARG A 360 5.55 17.90 3.90
N LEU A 361 5.44 19.04 3.26
CA LEU A 361 4.23 19.87 3.30
C LEU A 361 3.14 19.25 2.42
N SER A 362 1.88 19.44 2.81
CA SER A 362 0.74 19.07 1.98
C SER A 362 0.60 20.01 0.77
N ALA A 363 -0.09 19.55 -0.27
CA ALA A 363 -0.44 20.39 -1.42
C ALA A 363 -1.18 21.66 -0.98
N GLY A 364 -0.77 22.80 -1.52
CA GLY A 364 -1.38 24.12 -1.21
C GLY A 364 -0.66 24.93 -0.13
N PHE A 365 0.42 24.43 0.46
CA PHE A 365 1.28 25.23 1.33
C PHE A 365 2.27 26.06 0.50
N THR A 366 2.31 27.37 0.76
CA THR A 366 3.07 28.33 -0.04
C THR A 366 4.44 28.68 0.53
N SER A 367 4.69 28.45 1.83
CA SER A 367 5.96 28.85 2.47
C SER A 367 6.55 27.73 3.34
N ALA A 368 7.55 27.05 2.79
CA ALA A 368 8.36 26.08 3.54
C ALA A 368 9.20 26.78 4.65
N GLU A 369 9.60 28.03 4.43
CA GLU A 369 10.43 28.81 5.37
C GLU A 369 9.66 29.17 6.64
N GLU A 370 8.38 29.54 6.53
CA GLU A 370 7.54 29.84 7.68
C GLU A 370 7.34 28.60 8.56
N VAL A 371 7.07 27.44 7.93
CA VAL A 371 6.94 26.17 8.66
C VAL A 371 8.27 25.77 9.29
N HIS A 372 9.38 25.92 8.58
CA HIS A 372 10.71 25.65 9.12
C HIS A 372 10.99 26.48 10.38
N SER A 373 10.73 27.79 10.35
CA SER A 373 10.91 28.69 11.49
C SER A 373 10.05 28.28 12.68
N LYS A 374 8.76 27.96 12.44
CA LYS A 374 7.84 27.49 13.49
C LYS A 374 8.30 26.18 14.11
N VAL A 375 8.72 25.22 13.32
CA VAL A 375 9.16 23.90 13.80
C VAL A 375 10.52 23.98 14.51
N ALA A 376 11.48 24.73 13.96
CA ALA A 376 12.77 24.97 14.59
C ALA A 376 12.62 25.61 15.98
N SER A 377 11.68 26.54 16.13
CA SER A 377 11.38 27.16 17.43
C SER A 377 10.83 26.19 18.49
N LEU A 378 10.16 25.10 18.08
CA LEU A 378 9.69 24.06 18.99
C LEU A 378 10.84 23.21 19.57
N GLY A 379 11.91 23.02 18.78
CA GLY A 379 13.09 22.22 19.17
C GLY A 379 14.08 22.95 20.05
N SER A 380 14.08 24.29 20.12
CA SER A 380 15.08 25.10 20.79
C SER A 380 14.90 25.24 22.31
N ARG A 381 13.75 24.83 22.87
CA ARG A 381 13.44 24.96 24.29
C ARG A 381 13.71 23.66 25.07
N LYS A 382 14.79 23.63 25.83
CA LYS A 382 15.19 22.55 26.77
C LYS A 382 15.63 21.23 26.16
N ARG A 383 16.89 21.10 25.81
CA ARG A 383 17.52 19.79 25.55
C ARG A 383 18.88 19.71 26.24
N ALA A 384 19.13 18.49 26.81
CA ALA A 384 20.46 18.09 27.29
C ALA A 384 21.27 17.36 26.19
N SER A 385 20.74 17.23 24.95
CA SER A 385 21.39 16.55 23.82
C SER A 385 21.39 17.42 22.55
N GLU A 386 22.18 17.03 21.55
CA GLU A 386 22.29 17.70 20.25
C GLU A 386 20.91 17.99 19.61
N THR A 387 20.77 19.20 19.06
CA THR A 387 19.52 19.59 18.35
C THR A 387 19.38 18.76 17.08
N PRO A 388 18.22 18.09 16.85
CA PRO A 388 18.03 17.32 15.64
C PRO A 388 18.02 18.24 14.41
N ILE A 389 18.50 17.71 13.30
CA ILE A 389 18.42 18.39 12.01
C ILE A 389 16.95 18.43 11.58
N VAL A 390 16.42 19.63 11.34
CA VAL A 390 15.06 19.81 10.82
C VAL A 390 15.13 20.15 9.35
N ARG A 391 14.50 19.32 8.51
CA ARG A 391 14.36 19.54 7.07
C ARG A 391 12.90 19.74 6.73
N VAL A 392 12.58 20.81 6.01
CA VAL A 392 11.23 21.06 5.50
C VAL A 392 11.30 21.09 3.99
N THR A 393 10.49 20.25 3.34
CA THR A 393 10.38 20.18 1.88
C THR A 393 8.96 20.52 1.46
N GLY A 394 8.84 21.26 0.35
CA GLY A 394 7.55 21.51 -0.29
C GLY A 394 6.89 20.23 -0.80
N TRP A 395 5.63 20.35 -1.18
CA TRP A 395 4.94 19.26 -1.85
C TRP A 395 5.59 18.96 -3.21
N SER A 396 5.87 17.69 -3.46
CA SER A 396 6.27 17.21 -4.78
C SER A 396 5.30 16.12 -5.21
N ASP A 397 4.82 16.22 -6.45
CA ASP A 397 3.97 15.15 -7.01
C ASP A 397 4.80 13.86 -7.10
N PRO A 398 4.33 12.73 -6.55
CA PRO A 398 5.05 11.47 -6.67
C PRO A 398 5.20 11.10 -8.15
N GLN A 399 6.42 11.22 -8.68
CA GLN A 399 6.69 10.83 -10.05
C GLN A 399 6.84 9.31 -10.12
N GLY A 400 6.04 8.66 -10.93
CA GLY A 400 6.20 7.25 -11.23
C GLY A 400 4.95 6.66 -11.88
N GLY A 401 5.11 6.08 -13.06
CA GLY A 401 4.07 5.30 -13.71
C GLY A 401 3.92 3.92 -13.06
N PHE A 402 2.96 3.15 -13.55
CA PHE A 402 2.56 1.81 -13.13
C PHE A 402 3.74 0.83 -12.85
N ILE A 403 4.74 0.78 -13.73
CA ILE A 403 5.93 -0.08 -13.54
C ILE A 403 6.79 0.36 -12.35
N GLN A 404 6.81 1.65 -12.04
CA GLN A 404 7.56 2.19 -10.90
C GLN A 404 6.98 1.74 -9.56
N SER A 405 5.67 1.57 -9.47
CA SER A 405 4.97 1.06 -8.29
C SER A 405 5.40 -0.37 -7.95
N PHE A 406 5.47 -1.26 -8.94
CA PHE A 406 5.95 -2.62 -8.73
C PHE A 406 7.41 -2.67 -8.26
N LYS A 407 8.29 -1.82 -8.79
CA LYS A 407 9.70 -1.74 -8.35
C LYS A 407 9.85 -1.38 -6.89
N ARG A 408 8.95 -0.55 -6.35
CA ARG A 408 8.97 -0.17 -4.92
C ARG A 408 8.77 -1.37 -3.99
N GLY A 409 7.94 -2.34 -4.38
CA GLY A 409 7.74 -3.58 -3.64
C GLY A 409 9.00 -4.45 -3.58
N SER A 410 9.81 -4.45 -4.63
CA SER A 410 11.03 -5.25 -4.74
C SER A 410 12.23 -4.62 -4.04
N GLU A 411 12.17 -3.33 -3.69
CA GLU A 411 13.29 -2.64 -3.04
C GLU A 411 13.31 -2.92 -1.54
N PHE A 412 14.30 -3.70 -1.08
CA PHE A 412 14.49 -4.06 0.33
C PHE A 412 15.39 -3.09 1.11
N SER A 413 15.68 -1.90 0.59
CA SER A 413 16.42 -0.87 1.31
C SER A 413 15.68 -0.42 2.59
N LEU A 414 16.43 0.08 3.58
CA LEU A 414 15.84 0.61 4.82
C LEU A 414 15.01 1.89 4.59
N GLN A 415 15.26 2.59 3.48
CA GLN A 415 14.47 3.76 3.10
C GLN A 415 13.12 3.36 2.48
N GLY A 416 13.03 2.13 1.96
CA GLY A 416 11.81 1.50 1.52
C GLY A 416 11.00 2.30 0.49
N PRO A 417 9.69 2.07 0.41
CA PRO A 417 8.82 2.75 -0.55
C PRO A 417 8.63 4.24 -0.25
N PHE A 418 9.14 4.73 0.89
CA PHE A 418 8.94 6.11 1.35
C PHE A 418 10.00 7.09 0.84
N ALA A 419 11.03 6.62 0.16
CA ALA A 419 12.10 7.50 -0.37
C ALA A 419 11.58 8.55 -1.35
N ASN A 420 10.46 8.28 -2.02
CA ASN A 420 9.85 9.10 -3.06
C ASN A 420 8.43 9.59 -2.72
N TYR A 421 8.00 9.48 -1.47
CA TYR A 421 6.77 10.13 -1.00
C TYR A 421 7.04 11.55 -0.54
#